data_3bc66547629c101cc64f0ca205d706c4
#
_entry.id   3bc66547629c101cc64f0ca205d706c4
#
_cell.length_a   1.000
_cell.length_b   1.000
_cell.length_c   1.000
_cell.angle_alpha   90.00
_cell.angle_beta   90.00
_cell.angle_gamma   90.00
#
_symmetry.space_group_name_H-M   'P 1'
#
loop_
_entity.id
_entity.type
_entity.pdbx_description
1 polymer ?
#
loop_
_entity_poly.entity_id
_entity_poly.type
_entity_poly.pdbx_seq_one_letter_code
_entity_poly.pdbx_strand_id
1 'polypeptide(L)'
;VFPITKVMFDECFGFTDAEVKDMLHYYQQDELYNTVKEWYDGYRFGNVDVYCPWDVINYCDEHLDDPSAKPRNYWSNTSGNDIIQHFITDIYSGRDTAKAELERLVNGEAIQKEISEELTYKELYTSIENIWSTLFMTGYLTQRGEAEDNRYNLVIPNREIRNIMTEHIMKMFKSDVSKDGAMVDSFCNALSEGKPEIVETLFTEYMKKTISVRDTFVRKPIKENFYHGILLGILSFKGEWIVKSNKEAGNGFSDILIWIDDLNIGIVIEIKYAEVESLEEECQKALHQINAKDYISVFYKDDIRTILKYGIACNRKKCRVLMEK
;
A
#
# COMPACT_ATOMS: atom_id res chain seq x y z
N VAL A 1 -1.92 -32.52 -12.44
CA VAL A 1 -1.63 -31.20 -11.83
C VAL A 1 -1.93 -31.32 -10.35
N PHE A 2 -1.03 -30.79 -9.50
CA PHE A 2 -1.24 -30.73 -8.06
C PHE A 2 -1.60 -29.29 -7.71
N PRO A 3 -2.86 -29.01 -7.32
CA PRO A 3 -3.24 -27.68 -6.87
C PRO A 3 -2.59 -27.36 -5.52
N ILE A 4 -2.43 -26.08 -5.22
CA ILE A 4 -1.81 -25.57 -3.98
C ILE A 4 -2.56 -26.00 -2.70
N THR A 5 -3.79 -26.47 -2.84
CA THR A 5 -4.64 -26.98 -1.76
C THR A 5 -4.33 -28.41 -1.32
N LYS A 6 -3.55 -29.17 -2.13
CA LYS A 6 -3.19 -30.55 -1.80
C LYS A 6 -2.03 -30.64 -0.83
N VAL A 7 -2.17 -31.53 0.16
CA VAL A 7 -1.13 -31.83 1.16
C VAL A 7 0.08 -32.56 0.57
N MET A 8 -0.12 -33.27 -0.56
CA MET A 8 0.97 -34.01 -1.20
C MET A 8 1.99 -33.02 -1.80
N PHE A 9 3.22 -33.05 -1.31
CA PHE A 9 4.33 -32.17 -1.72
C PHE A 9 4.20 -30.71 -1.29
N ASP A 10 3.40 -30.41 -0.28
CA ASP A 10 3.17 -29.04 0.20
C ASP A 10 4.44 -28.35 0.73
N GLU A 11 5.45 -29.12 1.16
CA GLU A 11 6.77 -28.62 1.56
C GLU A 11 7.76 -28.45 0.38
N CYS A 12 7.40 -28.86 -0.86
CA CYS A 12 8.36 -28.98 -1.95
C CYS A 12 8.38 -27.77 -2.91
N PHE A 13 7.45 -26.82 -2.78
CA PHE A 13 7.25 -25.72 -3.73
C PHE A 13 7.61 -24.35 -3.16
N GLY A 14 8.25 -24.29 -2.01
CA GLY A 14 8.73 -23.10 -1.35
C GLY A 14 9.76 -23.47 -0.30
N PHE A 15 10.37 -22.47 0.35
CA PHE A 15 11.19 -22.73 1.52
C PHE A 15 10.32 -22.82 2.77
N THR A 16 10.55 -23.83 3.58
CA THR A 16 9.97 -23.93 4.92
C THR A 16 10.66 -22.93 5.87
N ASP A 17 10.02 -22.62 6.99
CA ASP A 17 10.61 -21.73 8.01
C ASP A 17 11.93 -22.27 8.57
N ALA A 18 12.08 -23.60 8.67
CA ALA A 18 13.33 -24.23 9.09
C ALA A 18 14.46 -24.04 8.07
N GLU A 19 14.17 -24.26 6.78
CA GLU A 19 15.15 -24.06 5.70
C GLU A 19 15.60 -22.61 5.59
N VAL A 20 14.70 -21.64 5.76
CA VAL A 20 15.04 -20.20 5.77
C VAL A 20 15.98 -19.89 6.95
N LYS A 21 15.69 -20.40 8.15
CA LYS A 21 16.56 -20.21 9.31
C LYS A 21 17.94 -20.84 9.11
N ASP A 22 18.00 -22.05 8.60
CA ASP A 22 19.26 -22.75 8.34
C ASP A 22 20.09 -22.00 7.28
N MET A 23 19.45 -21.49 6.24
CA MET A 23 20.10 -20.68 5.19
C MET A 23 20.64 -19.36 5.76
N LEU A 24 19.83 -18.60 6.51
CA LEU A 24 20.26 -17.35 7.14
C LEU A 24 21.43 -17.60 8.11
N HIS A 25 21.37 -18.67 8.89
CA HIS A 25 22.45 -19.04 9.79
C HIS A 25 23.75 -19.39 9.03
N TYR A 26 23.65 -20.13 7.94
CA TYR A 26 24.78 -20.48 7.09
C TYR A 26 25.51 -19.24 6.54
N TYR A 27 24.75 -18.23 6.13
CA TYR A 27 25.28 -16.97 5.60
C TYR A 27 25.56 -15.92 6.66
N GLN A 28 25.38 -16.23 7.95
CA GLN A 28 25.57 -15.31 9.09
C GLN A 28 24.67 -14.07 9.01
N GLN A 29 23.43 -14.27 8.60
CA GLN A 29 22.39 -13.23 8.41
C GLN A 29 21.17 -13.47 9.30
N ASP A 30 21.35 -14.07 10.49
CA ASP A 30 20.25 -14.44 11.41
C ASP A 30 19.37 -13.23 11.78
N GLU A 31 19.94 -12.03 11.82
CA GLU A 31 19.24 -10.78 12.11
C GLU A 31 18.17 -10.42 11.05
N LEU A 32 18.27 -10.94 9.83
CA LEU A 32 17.31 -10.69 8.77
C LEU A 32 16.03 -11.52 8.91
N TYR A 33 15.99 -12.52 9.80
CA TYR A 33 14.88 -13.46 9.88
C TYR A 33 13.50 -12.79 9.99
N ASN A 34 13.34 -11.80 10.87
CA ASN A 34 12.06 -11.12 11.05
C ASN A 34 11.66 -10.33 9.79
N THR A 35 12.63 -9.72 9.11
CA THR A 35 12.40 -8.98 7.87
C THR A 35 12.00 -9.92 6.74
N VAL A 36 12.73 -11.01 6.55
CA VAL A 36 12.44 -12.04 5.55
C VAL A 36 11.05 -12.64 5.79
N LYS A 37 10.72 -12.91 7.04
CA LYS A 37 9.41 -13.45 7.43
C LYS A 37 8.28 -12.48 7.11
N GLU A 38 8.40 -11.20 7.47
CA GLU A 38 7.38 -10.19 7.19
C GLU A 38 7.15 -9.97 5.69
N TRP A 39 8.23 -10.02 4.91
CA TRP A 39 8.19 -9.64 3.51
C TRP A 39 7.85 -10.79 2.56
N TYR A 40 8.31 -12.02 2.81
CA TYR A 40 8.34 -13.10 1.82
C TYR A 40 7.72 -14.41 2.29
N ASP A 41 7.28 -14.51 3.57
CA ASP A 41 6.53 -15.64 4.11
C ASP A 41 5.03 -15.57 3.77
N GLY A 42 4.30 -16.61 4.12
CA GLY A 42 2.84 -16.58 4.25
C GLY A 42 2.07 -17.25 3.12
N TYR A 43 2.74 -17.93 2.21
CA TYR A 43 2.07 -18.78 1.22
C TYR A 43 1.66 -20.11 1.86
N ARG A 44 0.36 -20.39 1.87
CA ARG A 44 -0.17 -21.64 2.40
C ARG A 44 -0.33 -22.68 1.29
N PHE A 45 0.52 -23.71 1.30
CA PHE A 45 0.38 -24.90 0.46
C PHE A 45 -0.07 -26.08 1.33
N GLY A 46 -1.20 -26.69 0.99
CA GLY A 46 -1.76 -27.75 1.82
C GLY A 46 -1.84 -27.35 3.30
N ASN A 47 -1.01 -27.97 4.13
CA ASN A 47 -0.95 -27.72 5.57
C ASN A 47 0.30 -26.93 6.01
N VAL A 48 1.17 -26.50 5.08
CA VAL A 48 2.46 -25.86 5.38
C VAL A 48 2.49 -24.43 4.88
N ASP A 49 3.04 -23.53 5.69
CA ASP A 49 3.37 -22.17 5.29
C ASP A 49 4.79 -22.16 4.71
N VAL A 50 4.95 -21.58 3.52
CA VAL A 50 6.21 -21.52 2.81
C VAL A 50 6.53 -20.10 2.36
N TYR A 51 7.83 -19.85 2.21
CA TYR A 51 8.37 -18.62 1.63
C TYR A 51 8.55 -18.76 0.13
N CYS A 52 8.46 -17.66 -0.61
CA CYS A 52 8.89 -17.63 -2.00
C CYS A 52 10.42 -17.70 -2.10
N PRO A 53 11.00 -18.78 -2.67
CA PRO A 53 12.45 -18.95 -2.70
C PRO A 53 13.18 -17.84 -3.45
N TRP A 54 12.59 -17.38 -4.57
CA TRP A 54 13.17 -16.32 -5.40
C TRP A 54 13.40 -15.04 -4.60
N ASP A 55 12.42 -14.61 -3.82
CA ASP A 55 12.48 -13.35 -3.09
C ASP A 55 13.47 -13.44 -1.93
N VAL A 56 13.45 -14.55 -1.20
CA VAL A 56 14.37 -14.79 -0.09
C VAL A 56 15.82 -14.83 -0.56
N ILE A 57 16.10 -15.57 -1.64
CA ILE A 57 17.46 -15.69 -2.19
C ILE A 57 17.98 -14.33 -2.66
N ASN A 58 17.17 -13.59 -3.44
CA ASN A 58 17.61 -12.28 -3.96
C ASN A 58 17.85 -11.26 -2.86
N TYR A 59 17.02 -11.22 -1.83
CA TYR A 59 17.23 -10.31 -0.71
C TYR A 59 18.49 -10.66 0.10
N CYS A 60 18.71 -11.94 0.36
CA CYS A 60 19.90 -12.38 1.09
C CYS A 60 21.18 -12.14 0.27
N ASP A 61 21.15 -12.35 -1.05
CA ASP A 61 22.28 -12.11 -1.93
C ASP A 61 22.63 -10.60 -1.99
N GLU A 62 21.64 -9.74 -2.16
CA GLU A 62 21.86 -8.29 -2.09
C GLU A 62 22.42 -7.83 -0.75
N HIS A 63 21.98 -8.42 0.35
CA HIS A 63 22.45 -8.06 1.68
C HIS A 63 23.89 -8.56 1.95
N LEU A 64 24.36 -9.59 1.24
CA LEU A 64 25.78 -10.00 1.27
C LEU A 64 26.68 -8.92 0.64
N ASP A 65 26.22 -8.31 -0.45
CA ASP A 65 26.96 -7.25 -1.15
C ASP A 65 26.84 -5.89 -0.45
N ASP A 66 25.64 -5.57 0.07
CA ASP A 66 25.35 -4.34 0.80
C ASP A 66 24.58 -4.60 2.09
N PRO A 67 25.23 -4.61 3.26
CA PRO A 67 24.58 -4.83 4.56
C PRO A 67 23.49 -3.79 4.90
N SER A 68 23.39 -2.70 4.16
CA SER A 68 22.31 -1.69 4.30
C SER A 68 21.13 -1.94 3.36
N ALA A 69 21.18 -2.99 2.53
CA ALA A 69 20.13 -3.32 1.57
C ALA A 69 18.76 -3.49 2.25
N LYS A 70 17.74 -2.87 1.67
CA LYS A 70 16.36 -2.96 2.17
C LYS A 70 15.58 -3.99 1.35
N PRO A 71 14.64 -4.70 1.97
CA PRO A 71 13.78 -5.61 1.23
C PRO A 71 12.92 -4.83 0.22
N ARG A 72 12.68 -5.44 -0.93
CA ARG A 72 11.92 -4.86 -2.04
C ARG A 72 11.07 -5.90 -2.75
N ASN A 73 10.30 -5.46 -3.75
CA ASN A 73 9.41 -6.31 -4.53
C ASN A 73 10.20 -7.03 -5.64
N TYR A 74 10.81 -8.19 -5.34
CA TYR A 74 11.55 -8.99 -6.34
C TYR A 74 10.62 -9.68 -7.32
N TRP A 75 9.45 -10.11 -6.84
CA TRP A 75 8.47 -10.83 -7.65
C TRP A 75 7.82 -9.94 -8.74
N SER A 76 7.73 -8.65 -8.53
CA SER A 76 7.15 -7.72 -9.49
C SER A 76 7.82 -7.71 -10.86
N ASN A 77 9.09 -8.15 -10.94
CA ASN A 77 9.88 -8.15 -12.16
C ASN A 77 9.90 -9.52 -12.86
N THR A 78 9.33 -10.57 -12.27
CA THR A 78 9.41 -11.96 -12.78
C THR A 78 8.14 -12.42 -13.46
N SER A 79 6.98 -11.87 -13.11
CA SER A 79 5.69 -12.19 -13.71
C SER A 79 5.06 -10.93 -14.32
N GLY A 80 4.39 -11.09 -15.47
CA GLY A 80 3.57 -10.02 -16.02
C GLY A 80 2.44 -9.72 -15.03
N ASN A 81 2.48 -8.56 -14.39
CA ASN A 81 1.45 -8.09 -13.44
C ASN A 81 0.11 -7.74 -14.14
N ASP A 82 -0.07 -8.20 -15.38
CA ASP A 82 -1.27 -7.94 -16.19
C ASP A 82 -2.54 -8.44 -15.49
N ILE A 83 -2.46 -9.56 -14.77
CA ILE A 83 -3.58 -10.12 -14.01
C ILE A 83 -4.09 -9.13 -12.96
N ILE A 84 -3.19 -8.56 -12.16
CA ILE A 84 -3.56 -7.53 -11.16
C ILE A 84 -4.07 -6.26 -11.82
N GLN A 85 -3.46 -5.84 -12.91
CA GLN A 85 -3.90 -4.64 -13.62
C GLN A 85 -5.30 -4.83 -14.18
N HIS A 86 -5.59 -5.96 -14.82
CA HIS A 86 -6.94 -6.30 -15.28
C HIS A 86 -7.94 -6.38 -14.12
N PHE A 87 -7.58 -7.08 -13.05
CA PHE A 87 -8.41 -7.22 -11.86
C PHE A 87 -8.79 -5.86 -11.26
N ILE A 88 -7.80 -4.99 -11.03
CA ILE A 88 -8.03 -3.66 -10.47
C ILE A 88 -8.89 -2.82 -11.42
N THR A 89 -8.63 -2.86 -12.73
CA THR A 89 -9.41 -2.14 -13.74
C THR A 89 -10.88 -2.61 -13.75
N ASP A 90 -11.12 -3.91 -13.69
CA ASP A 90 -12.46 -4.49 -13.67
C ASP A 90 -13.24 -4.15 -12.40
N ILE A 91 -12.59 -4.19 -11.25
CA ILE A 91 -13.19 -3.81 -9.96
C ILE A 91 -13.66 -2.36 -10.00
N TYR A 92 -12.83 -1.48 -10.51
CA TYR A 92 -13.15 -0.03 -10.49
C TYR A 92 -14.09 0.40 -11.61
N SER A 93 -14.30 -0.44 -12.63
CA SER A 93 -15.27 -0.13 -13.72
C SER A 93 -16.75 -0.36 -13.35
N GLY A 94 -17.09 -0.69 -12.07
CA GLY A 94 -18.49 -0.72 -11.66
C GLY A 94 -18.91 -1.87 -10.75
N ARG A 95 -17.99 -2.46 -9.95
CA ARG A 95 -18.30 -3.56 -9.02
C ARG A 95 -17.95 -3.20 -7.58
N ASP A 96 -18.81 -2.41 -6.93
CA ASP A 96 -18.62 -1.89 -5.56
C ASP A 96 -18.31 -2.98 -4.51
N THR A 97 -18.86 -4.18 -4.65
CA THR A 97 -18.59 -5.30 -3.72
C THR A 97 -17.17 -5.81 -3.82
N ALA A 98 -16.65 -5.99 -5.03
CA ALA A 98 -15.29 -6.49 -5.23
C ALA A 98 -14.24 -5.44 -4.81
N LYS A 99 -14.56 -4.16 -4.96
CA LYS A 99 -13.73 -3.05 -4.47
C LYS A 99 -13.61 -3.09 -2.94
N ALA A 100 -14.73 -3.23 -2.22
CA ALA A 100 -14.72 -3.35 -0.76
C ALA A 100 -13.95 -4.60 -0.29
N GLU A 101 -14.00 -5.70 -1.04
CA GLU A 101 -13.25 -6.91 -0.74
C GLU A 101 -11.74 -6.73 -0.98
N LEU A 102 -11.34 -6.07 -2.06
CA LEU A 102 -9.94 -5.73 -2.31
C LEU A 102 -9.37 -4.83 -1.20
N GLU A 103 -10.15 -3.85 -0.77
CA GLU A 103 -9.76 -2.97 0.34
C GLU A 103 -9.58 -3.74 1.65
N ARG A 104 -10.49 -4.68 1.96
CA ARG A 104 -10.34 -5.57 3.12
C ARG A 104 -9.06 -6.40 3.04
N LEU A 105 -8.73 -6.95 1.89
CA LEU A 105 -7.50 -7.72 1.66
C LEU A 105 -6.23 -6.88 1.88
N VAL A 106 -6.17 -5.69 1.26
CA VAL A 106 -5.02 -4.77 1.43
C VAL A 106 -4.84 -4.38 2.89
N ASN A 107 -5.95 -4.34 3.64
CA ASN A 107 -5.99 -4.07 5.07
C ASN A 107 -5.61 -5.28 5.95
N GLY A 108 -5.29 -6.40 5.35
CA GLY A 108 -4.91 -7.62 6.07
C GLY A 108 -6.09 -8.41 6.62
N GLU A 109 -7.34 -8.09 6.18
CA GLU A 109 -8.52 -8.88 6.51
C GLU A 109 -8.70 -10.03 5.51
N ALA A 110 -9.34 -11.10 5.96
CA ALA A 110 -9.72 -12.19 5.09
C ALA A 110 -11.05 -11.89 4.37
N ILE A 111 -11.15 -12.35 3.14
CA ILE A 111 -12.43 -12.46 2.43
C ILE A 111 -12.75 -13.93 2.20
N GLN A 112 -14.03 -14.29 2.21
CA GLN A 112 -14.45 -15.67 1.94
C GLN A 112 -14.89 -15.79 0.49
N LYS A 113 -14.26 -16.70 -0.27
CA LYS A 113 -14.55 -16.95 -1.70
C LYS A 113 -14.64 -18.44 -2.00
N GLU A 114 -15.53 -18.77 -2.91
CA GLU A 114 -15.52 -20.07 -3.57
C GLU A 114 -14.46 -20.06 -4.65
N ILE A 115 -13.62 -21.10 -4.70
CA ILE A 115 -12.48 -21.19 -5.61
C ILE A 115 -12.70 -22.32 -6.62
N SER A 116 -12.55 -21.96 -7.88
CA SER A 116 -12.53 -22.93 -8.99
C SER A 116 -11.08 -23.25 -9.35
N GLU A 117 -10.66 -24.49 -9.12
CA GLU A 117 -9.30 -24.97 -9.42
C GLU A 117 -9.13 -25.39 -10.90
N GLU A 118 -10.21 -25.51 -11.66
CA GLU A 118 -10.22 -26.05 -13.03
C GLU A 118 -10.51 -24.98 -14.09
N LEU A 119 -9.96 -23.76 -13.92
CA LEU A 119 -10.17 -22.68 -14.89
C LEU A 119 -9.26 -22.86 -16.11
N THR A 120 -9.86 -22.74 -17.29
CA THR A 120 -9.11 -22.63 -18.55
C THR A 120 -8.65 -21.18 -18.78
N TYR A 121 -7.61 -20.98 -19.60
CA TYR A 121 -7.12 -19.63 -19.94
C TYR A 121 -8.19 -18.68 -20.49
N LYS A 122 -9.22 -19.23 -21.16
CA LYS A 122 -10.33 -18.43 -21.70
C LYS A 122 -11.31 -17.97 -20.63
N GLU A 123 -11.35 -18.64 -19.50
CA GLU A 123 -12.30 -18.38 -18.40
C GLU A 123 -11.74 -17.44 -17.34
N LEU A 124 -10.42 -17.22 -17.30
CA LEU A 124 -9.75 -16.47 -16.25
C LEU A 124 -10.37 -15.09 -16.00
N TYR A 125 -10.82 -14.41 -17.04
CA TYR A 125 -11.33 -13.03 -16.98
C TYR A 125 -12.83 -12.90 -17.27
N THR A 126 -13.57 -14.01 -17.33
CA THR A 126 -14.99 -13.98 -17.71
C THR A 126 -15.93 -13.58 -16.58
N SER A 127 -15.51 -13.77 -15.33
CA SER A 127 -16.27 -13.34 -14.14
C SER A 127 -15.34 -12.88 -13.03
N ILE A 128 -15.88 -12.14 -12.06
CA ILE A 128 -15.10 -11.70 -10.89
C ILE A 128 -14.72 -12.88 -9.99
N GLU A 129 -15.56 -13.91 -9.93
CA GLU A 129 -15.31 -15.14 -9.17
C GLU A 129 -14.09 -15.88 -9.74
N ASN A 130 -13.99 -15.94 -11.07
CA ASN A 130 -12.84 -16.52 -11.76
C ASN A 130 -11.55 -15.69 -11.52
N ILE A 131 -11.66 -14.38 -11.44
CA ILE A 131 -10.52 -13.53 -11.13
C ILE A 131 -10.02 -13.80 -9.71
N TRP A 132 -10.90 -13.95 -8.71
CA TRP A 132 -10.50 -14.34 -7.35
C TRP A 132 -9.79 -15.69 -7.33
N SER A 133 -10.32 -16.67 -8.05
CA SER A 133 -9.68 -17.99 -8.21
C SER A 133 -8.32 -17.86 -8.89
N THR A 134 -8.20 -17.04 -9.91
CA THR A 134 -6.93 -16.78 -10.60
C THR A 134 -5.88 -16.12 -9.68
N LEU A 135 -6.27 -15.13 -8.90
CA LEU A 135 -5.37 -14.49 -7.93
C LEU A 135 -4.87 -15.47 -6.85
N PHE A 136 -5.74 -16.40 -6.43
CA PHE A 136 -5.38 -17.46 -5.51
C PHE A 136 -4.41 -18.45 -6.16
N MET A 137 -4.72 -18.95 -7.36
CA MET A 137 -3.89 -19.93 -8.06
C MET A 137 -2.54 -19.39 -8.54
N THR A 138 -2.41 -18.07 -8.67
CA THR A 138 -1.18 -17.40 -9.11
C THR A 138 -0.36 -16.81 -7.96
N GLY A 139 -0.79 -16.99 -6.71
CA GLY A 139 -0.03 -16.58 -5.52
C GLY A 139 -0.22 -15.11 -5.10
N TYR A 140 -1.10 -14.35 -5.73
CA TYR A 140 -1.45 -13.02 -5.22
C TYR A 140 -2.34 -13.08 -3.96
N LEU A 141 -3.05 -14.18 -3.79
CA LEU A 141 -3.79 -14.51 -2.57
C LEU A 141 -3.36 -15.87 -2.06
N THR A 142 -3.54 -16.08 -0.79
CA THR A 142 -3.35 -17.37 -0.13
C THR A 142 -4.51 -17.67 0.79
N GLN A 143 -4.65 -18.91 1.23
CA GLN A 143 -5.67 -19.31 2.20
C GLN A 143 -5.20 -19.13 3.62
N ARG A 144 -6.12 -18.85 4.54
CA ARG A 144 -5.88 -18.84 5.98
C ARG A 144 -6.98 -19.61 6.71
N GLY A 145 -6.58 -20.63 7.48
CA GLY A 145 -7.51 -21.55 8.13
C GLY A 145 -8.00 -22.66 7.20
N GLU A 146 -8.97 -23.43 7.67
CA GLU A 146 -9.54 -24.54 6.91
C GLU A 146 -10.61 -24.03 5.93
N ALA A 147 -10.72 -24.70 4.78
CA ALA A 147 -11.79 -24.46 3.81
C ALA A 147 -13.05 -25.21 4.23
N GLU A 148 -14.20 -24.58 4.04
CA GLU A 148 -15.52 -25.21 4.21
C GLU A 148 -16.25 -25.17 2.85
N ASP A 149 -16.68 -26.33 2.36
CA ASP A 149 -17.48 -26.45 1.12
C ASP A 149 -16.90 -25.66 -0.08
N ASN A 150 -15.62 -25.82 -0.41
CA ASN A 150 -14.87 -25.05 -1.43
C ASN A 150 -14.81 -23.53 -1.19
N ARG A 151 -15.15 -23.08 0.00
CA ARG A 151 -14.99 -21.68 0.40
C ARG A 151 -13.73 -21.48 1.23
N TYR A 152 -12.85 -20.66 0.70
CA TYR A 152 -11.55 -20.35 1.30
C TYR A 152 -11.57 -18.96 1.91
N ASN A 153 -10.96 -18.82 3.07
CA ASN A 153 -10.66 -17.52 3.65
C ASN A 153 -9.36 -17.01 3.01
N LEU A 154 -9.49 -16.12 2.04
CA LEU A 154 -8.37 -15.60 1.27
C LEU A 154 -7.78 -14.38 1.96
N VAL A 155 -6.46 -14.30 1.95
CA VAL A 155 -5.67 -13.15 2.43
C VAL A 155 -4.52 -12.84 1.48
N ILE A 156 -3.97 -11.63 1.55
CA ILE A 156 -2.69 -11.31 0.92
C ILE A 156 -1.59 -12.01 1.73
N PRO A 157 -0.69 -12.79 1.09
CA PRO A 157 0.27 -13.62 1.80
C PRO A 157 1.25 -12.80 2.66
N ASN A 158 1.83 -11.74 2.12
CA ASN A 158 2.94 -11.04 2.73
C ASN A 158 2.99 -9.55 2.36
N ARG A 159 4.03 -8.87 2.85
CA ARG A 159 4.22 -7.44 2.62
C ARG A 159 4.57 -7.10 1.17
N GLU A 160 5.34 -7.94 0.48
CA GLU A 160 5.69 -7.73 -0.92
C GLU A 160 4.44 -7.68 -1.80
N ILE A 161 3.58 -8.68 -1.73
CA ILE A 161 2.34 -8.74 -2.52
C ILE A 161 1.40 -7.60 -2.17
N ARG A 162 1.33 -7.22 -0.89
CA ARG A 162 0.55 -6.05 -0.46
C ARG A 162 1.05 -4.78 -1.12
N ASN A 163 2.36 -4.57 -1.17
CA ASN A 163 2.96 -3.42 -1.83
C ASN A 163 2.66 -3.42 -3.33
N ILE A 164 2.79 -4.56 -4.01
CA ILE A 164 2.47 -4.69 -5.44
C ILE A 164 1.00 -4.31 -5.70
N MET A 165 0.06 -4.86 -4.93
CA MET A 165 -1.36 -4.52 -5.06
C MET A 165 -1.62 -3.03 -4.82
N THR A 166 -1.03 -2.47 -3.78
CA THR A 166 -1.16 -1.05 -3.44
C THR A 166 -0.61 -0.16 -4.56
N GLU A 167 0.55 -0.48 -5.12
CA GLU A 167 1.12 0.26 -6.26
C GLU A 167 0.21 0.26 -7.49
N HIS A 168 -0.42 -0.87 -7.82
CA HIS A 168 -1.37 -0.95 -8.92
C HIS A 168 -2.65 -0.15 -8.67
N ILE A 169 -3.20 -0.21 -7.46
CA ILE A 169 -4.32 0.63 -7.03
C ILE A 169 -3.94 2.11 -7.18
N MET A 170 -2.74 2.48 -6.74
CA MET A 170 -2.23 3.85 -6.85
C MET A 170 -2.05 4.31 -8.31
N LYS A 171 -1.51 3.44 -9.19
CA LYS A 171 -1.40 3.75 -10.63
C LYS A 171 -2.76 4.03 -11.26
N MET A 172 -3.78 3.28 -10.86
CA MET A 172 -5.13 3.49 -11.34
C MET A 172 -5.72 4.81 -10.82
N PHE A 173 -5.58 5.11 -9.53
CA PHE A 173 -5.98 6.41 -8.97
C PHE A 173 -5.29 7.57 -9.69
N LYS A 174 -3.99 7.46 -10.01
CA LYS A 174 -3.28 8.44 -10.84
C LYS A 174 -3.93 8.63 -12.20
N SER A 175 -4.34 7.53 -12.85
CA SER A 175 -5.04 7.59 -14.13
C SER A 175 -6.40 8.30 -14.03
N ASP A 176 -7.14 8.09 -12.94
CA ASP A 176 -8.43 8.75 -12.73
C ASP A 176 -8.28 10.22 -12.31
N VAL A 177 -7.27 10.53 -11.50
CA VAL A 177 -6.89 11.91 -11.15
C VAL A 177 -6.49 12.70 -12.40
N SER A 178 -5.80 12.07 -13.35
CA SER A 178 -5.38 12.73 -14.60
C SER A 178 -6.56 13.21 -15.46
N LYS A 179 -7.74 12.65 -15.27
CA LYS A 179 -8.97 13.07 -15.98
C LYS A 179 -9.55 14.38 -15.44
N ASP A 180 -9.19 14.81 -14.22
CA ASP A 180 -9.64 16.05 -13.58
C ASP A 180 -8.45 16.97 -13.26
N GLY A 181 -7.60 17.21 -14.28
CA GLY A 181 -6.35 17.97 -14.13
C GLY A 181 -6.53 19.37 -13.54
N ALA A 182 -7.67 20.04 -13.84
CA ALA A 182 -7.96 21.38 -13.28
C ALA A 182 -8.16 21.35 -11.76
N MET A 183 -8.79 20.30 -11.20
CA MET A 183 -8.96 20.14 -9.76
C MET A 183 -7.63 19.85 -9.09
N VAL A 184 -6.81 18.97 -9.69
CA VAL A 184 -5.48 18.63 -9.18
C VAL A 184 -4.55 19.85 -9.15
N ASP A 185 -4.55 20.64 -10.22
CA ASP A 185 -3.80 21.90 -10.26
C ASP A 185 -4.26 22.87 -9.18
N SER A 186 -5.57 23.02 -9.00
CA SER A 186 -6.13 23.89 -7.95
C SER A 186 -5.77 23.41 -6.56
N PHE A 187 -5.76 22.10 -6.32
CA PHE A 187 -5.33 21.49 -5.05
C PHE A 187 -3.86 21.77 -4.78
N CYS A 188 -2.98 21.49 -5.74
CA CYS A 188 -1.54 21.71 -5.60
C CYS A 188 -1.20 23.19 -5.41
N ASN A 189 -1.86 24.08 -6.15
CA ASN A 189 -1.68 25.54 -5.98
C ASN A 189 -2.11 25.98 -4.57
N ALA A 190 -3.28 25.54 -4.10
CA ALA A 190 -3.73 25.85 -2.75
C ALA A 190 -2.78 25.33 -1.67
N LEU A 191 -2.19 24.15 -1.89
CA LEU A 191 -1.22 23.56 -0.99
C LEU A 191 0.07 24.40 -0.91
N SER A 192 0.63 24.82 -2.06
CA SER A 192 1.85 25.63 -2.11
C SER A 192 1.63 27.07 -1.62
N GLU A 193 0.41 27.60 -1.74
CA GLU A 193 0.04 28.94 -1.27
C GLU A 193 -0.30 28.97 0.23
N GLY A 194 -0.38 27.84 0.91
CA GLY A 194 -0.72 27.79 2.34
C GLY A 194 -2.19 28.08 2.62
N LYS A 195 -3.11 27.57 1.80
CA LYS A 195 -4.57 27.78 1.91
C LYS A 195 -5.29 26.49 2.36
N PRO A 196 -5.25 26.15 3.67
CA PRO A 196 -5.77 24.87 4.18
C PRO A 196 -7.27 24.66 3.91
N GLU A 197 -8.09 25.72 3.92
CA GLU A 197 -9.54 25.62 3.68
C GLU A 197 -9.85 25.17 2.25
N ILE A 198 -9.05 25.64 1.28
CA ILE A 198 -9.20 25.23 -0.13
C ILE A 198 -8.72 23.81 -0.31
N VAL A 199 -7.58 23.44 0.30
CA VAL A 199 -7.06 22.06 0.30
C VAL A 199 -8.10 21.10 0.89
N GLU A 200 -8.70 21.43 2.03
CA GLU A 200 -9.78 20.67 2.69
C GLU A 200 -10.98 20.45 1.76
N THR A 201 -11.46 21.54 1.16
CA THR A 201 -12.63 21.49 0.27
C THR A 201 -12.37 20.59 -0.94
N LEU A 202 -11.28 20.83 -1.65
CA LEU A 202 -10.94 20.08 -2.87
C LEU A 202 -10.66 18.60 -2.57
N PHE A 203 -9.98 18.31 -1.47
CA PHE A 203 -9.71 16.92 -1.07
C PHE A 203 -11.01 16.20 -0.65
N THR A 204 -11.88 16.88 0.09
CA THR A 204 -13.21 16.35 0.44
C THR A 204 -14.07 16.08 -0.80
N GLU A 205 -14.08 16.98 -1.79
CA GLU A 205 -14.80 16.78 -3.05
C GLU A 205 -14.22 15.61 -3.85
N TYR A 206 -12.91 15.51 -3.93
CA TYR A 206 -12.24 14.38 -4.55
C TYR A 206 -12.63 13.05 -3.90
N MET A 207 -12.58 12.98 -2.57
CA MET A 207 -12.98 11.78 -1.83
C MET A 207 -14.46 11.43 -2.06
N LYS A 208 -15.35 12.40 -2.16
CA LYS A 208 -16.76 12.15 -2.45
C LYS A 208 -16.99 11.55 -3.82
N LYS A 209 -16.20 11.94 -4.81
CA LYS A 209 -16.28 11.43 -6.19
C LYS A 209 -15.67 10.03 -6.33
N THR A 210 -14.58 9.75 -5.62
CA THR A 210 -13.72 8.57 -5.84
C THR A 210 -13.92 7.45 -4.82
N ILE A 211 -14.31 7.79 -3.58
CA ILE A 211 -14.43 6.80 -2.48
C ILE A 211 -15.88 6.35 -2.32
N SER A 212 -16.13 5.03 -2.26
CA SER A 212 -17.41 4.48 -1.85
C SER A 212 -17.63 4.61 -0.34
N VAL A 213 -18.86 4.75 0.13
CA VAL A 213 -19.19 4.84 1.57
C VAL A 213 -18.82 3.57 2.34
N ARG A 214 -18.70 2.43 1.62
CA ARG A 214 -18.33 1.13 2.19
C ARG A 214 -16.82 1.00 2.45
N ASP A 215 -15.99 1.88 1.88
CA ASP A 215 -14.52 1.88 1.96
C ASP A 215 -14.01 2.24 3.36
N THR A 216 -14.89 2.48 4.32
CA THR A 216 -14.56 3.12 5.59
C THR A 216 -14.57 2.21 6.83
N PHE A 217 -14.72 0.88 6.67
CA PHE A 217 -14.81 -0.06 7.80
C PHE A 217 -13.50 -0.79 8.14
N VAL A 218 -12.37 -0.08 8.18
CA VAL A 218 -11.05 -0.68 8.36
C VAL A 218 -10.31 -0.19 9.60
N ARG A 219 -9.31 -0.96 10.10
CA ARG A 219 -8.50 -0.60 11.28
C ARG A 219 -7.66 0.67 11.06
N LYS A 220 -7.50 1.48 12.12
CA LYS A 220 -6.92 2.82 12.11
C LYS A 220 -5.62 3.00 11.30
N PRO A 221 -4.54 2.20 11.48
CA PRO A 221 -3.28 2.41 10.77
C PRO A 221 -3.37 2.24 9.25
N ILE A 222 -4.32 1.43 8.79
CA ILE A 222 -4.47 1.09 7.39
C ILE A 222 -5.31 2.15 6.67
N LYS A 223 -6.21 2.82 7.42
CA LYS A 223 -6.97 3.96 6.91
C LYS A 223 -6.06 5.16 6.64
N GLU A 224 -5.07 5.41 7.48
CA GLU A 224 -4.05 6.43 7.25
C GLU A 224 -3.29 6.17 5.96
N ASN A 225 -2.82 4.94 5.73
CA ASN A 225 -2.14 4.52 4.50
C ASN A 225 -2.99 4.70 3.24
N PHE A 226 -4.31 4.51 3.34
CA PHE A 226 -5.23 4.72 2.23
C PHE A 226 -5.29 6.20 1.81
N TYR A 227 -5.51 7.12 2.76
CA TYR A 227 -5.53 8.57 2.47
C TYR A 227 -4.16 9.09 2.05
N HIS A 228 -3.10 8.58 2.66
CA HIS A 228 -1.72 8.83 2.26
C HIS A 228 -1.49 8.49 0.79
N GLY A 229 -1.92 7.30 0.39
CA GLY A 229 -1.83 6.86 -0.99
C GLY A 229 -2.59 7.76 -1.98
N ILE A 230 -3.80 8.21 -1.64
CA ILE A 230 -4.57 9.13 -2.48
C ILE A 230 -3.83 10.46 -2.64
N LEU A 231 -3.32 11.04 -1.55
CA LEU A 231 -2.55 12.28 -1.59
C LEU A 231 -1.29 12.15 -2.45
N LEU A 232 -0.53 11.07 -2.30
CA LEU A 232 0.61 10.80 -3.18
C LEU A 232 0.21 10.72 -4.65
N GLY A 233 -0.94 10.11 -4.94
CA GLY A 233 -1.51 10.07 -6.29
C GLY A 233 -1.73 11.46 -6.87
N ILE A 234 -2.37 12.35 -6.10
CA ILE A 234 -2.62 13.75 -6.48
C ILE A 234 -1.30 14.51 -6.66
N LEU A 235 -0.40 14.44 -5.68
CA LEU A 235 0.86 15.18 -5.66
C LEU A 235 1.83 14.74 -6.77
N SER A 236 1.80 13.47 -7.17
CA SER A 236 2.65 12.96 -8.25
C SER A 236 2.30 13.50 -9.63
N PHE A 237 1.20 14.25 -9.76
CA PHE A 237 0.80 14.91 -10.99
C PHE A 237 1.67 16.14 -11.29
N LYS A 238 2.25 16.76 -10.27
CA LYS A 238 3.23 17.85 -10.41
C LYS A 238 4.62 17.28 -10.62
N GLY A 239 4.97 17.05 -11.91
CA GLY A 239 6.26 16.45 -12.28
C GLY A 239 7.49 17.24 -11.85
N GLU A 240 7.33 18.55 -11.65
CA GLU A 240 8.35 19.46 -11.14
C GLU A 240 8.53 19.43 -9.62
N TRP A 241 7.61 18.82 -8.88
CA TRP A 241 7.73 18.70 -7.43
C TRP A 241 8.49 17.44 -7.03
N ILE A 242 9.43 17.57 -6.11
CA ILE A 242 10.11 16.41 -5.52
C ILE A 242 9.27 15.93 -4.34
N VAL A 243 8.49 14.86 -4.55
CA VAL A 243 7.62 14.26 -3.53
C VAL A 243 8.28 13.00 -2.97
N LYS A 244 8.48 12.93 -1.66
CA LYS A 244 9.02 11.76 -0.95
C LYS A 244 8.04 11.29 0.11
N SER A 245 7.82 9.99 0.16
CA SER A 245 6.90 9.32 1.07
C SER A 245 7.65 8.47 2.07
N ASN A 246 7.15 8.40 3.32
CA ASN A 246 7.71 7.58 4.41
C ASN A 246 9.24 7.73 4.55
N LYS A 247 9.73 8.96 4.43
CA LYS A 247 11.16 9.25 4.51
C LYS A 247 11.57 9.54 5.96
N GLU A 248 12.73 9.04 6.33
CA GLU A 248 13.38 9.44 7.56
C GLU A 248 13.61 10.95 7.57
N ALA A 249 13.07 11.63 8.59
CA ALA A 249 13.16 13.06 8.78
C ALA A 249 13.24 13.38 10.28
N GLY A 250 14.20 14.20 10.66
CA GLY A 250 14.43 14.51 12.08
C GLY A 250 14.56 13.24 12.93
N ASN A 251 13.72 13.10 13.94
CA ASN A 251 13.70 11.97 14.87
C ASN A 251 12.62 10.92 14.55
N GLY A 252 12.24 10.76 13.28
CA GLY A 252 11.22 9.79 12.89
C GLY A 252 11.03 9.68 11.38
N PHE A 253 9.85 9.21 10.98
CA PHE A 253 9.48 9.09 9.57
C PHE A 253 8.25 9.98 9.33
N SER A 254 8.36 10.91 8.35
CA SER A 254 7.25 11.74 7.91
C SER A 254 6.41 11.02 6.87
N ASP A 255 5.12 11.27 6.83
CA ASP A 255 4.24 10.67 5.81
C ASP A 255 4.62 11.19 4.42
N ILE A 256 4.63 12.51 4.19
CA ILE A 256 4.95 13.11 2.91
C ILE A 256 5.82 14.35 3.09
N LEU A 257 6.90 14.42 2.31
CA LEU A 257 7.78 15.59 2.18
C LEU A 257 7.76 16.05 0.71
N ILE A 258 7.68 17.37 0.50
CA ILE A 258 7.64 17.97 -0.83
C ILE A 258 8.65 19.11 -0.91
N TRP A 259 9.47 19.13 -1.95
CA TRP A 259 10.32 20.26 -2.34
C TRP A 259 9.75 20.88 -3.60
N ILE A 260 9.58 22.19 -3.58
CA ILE A 260 9.17 23.03 -4.72
C ILE A 260 10.29 24.04 -4.95
N ASP A 261 11.29 23.62 -5.72
CA ASP A 261 12.55 24.34 -5.89
C ASP A 261 12.33 25.75 -6.48
N ASP A 262 11.49 25.89 -7.50
CA ASP A 262 11.17 27.16 -8.16
C ASP A 262 10.59 28.22 -7.21
N LEU A 263 9.92 27.78 -6.15
CA LEU A 263 9.30 28.65 -5.14
C LEU A 263 10.11 28.73 -3.83
N ASN A 264 11.15 27.93 -3.68
CA ASN A 264 11.90 27.74 -2.43
C ASN A 264 10.97 27.38 -1.25
N ILE A 265 10.00 26.46 -1.50
CA ILE A 265 9.02 25.99 -0.53
C ILE A 265 9.29 24.54 -0.19
N GLY A 266 9.33 24.23 1.10
CA GLY A 266 9.25 22.88 1.64
C GLY A 266 7.88 22.63 2.26
N ILE A 267 7.28 21.48 2.02
CA ILE A 267 6.01 21.10 2.62
C ILE A 267 6.17 19.79 3.36
N VAL A 268 5.68 19.73 4.60
CA VAL A 268 5.53 18.50 5.38
C VAL A 268 4.06 18.24 5.55
N ILE A 269 3.63 17.02 5.24
CA ILE A 269 2.24 16.57 5.47
C ILE A 269 2.28 15.37 6.38
N GLU A 270 1.50 15.40 7.45
CA GLU A 270 1.21 14.29 8.34
C GLU A 270 -0.28 13.98 8.29
N ILE A 271 -0.63 12.70 8.14
CA ILE A 271 -2.00 12.26 7.93
C ILE A 271 -2.46 11.43 9.12
N LYS A 272 -3.67 11.68 9.60
CA LYS A 272 -4.31 10.92 10.67
C LYS A 272 -5.69 10.45 10.24
N TYR A 273 -6.09 9.30 10.76
CA TYR A 273 -7.45 8.83 10.67
C TYR A 273 -8.21 9.11 11.97
N ALA A 274 -9.34 9.82 11.86
CA ALA A 274 -10.23 10.08 12.99
C ALA A 274 -11.35 9.02 13.06
N GLU A 275 -11.51 8.35 14.20
CA GLU A 275 -12.56 7.34 14.37
C GLU A 275 -13.95 7.94 14.68
N VAL A 276 -13.99 9.10 15.31
CA VAL A 276 -15.18 9.85 15.71
C VAL A 276 -14.98 11.31 15.29
N GLU A 277 -15.99 12.16 15.41
CA GLU A 277 -16.06 13.55 14.91
C GLU A 277 -14.94 14.55 15.37
N SER A 278 -13.80 14.06 15.83
CA SER A 278 -12.66 14.85 16.32
C SER A 278 -11.59 15.11 15.25
N LEU A 279 -11.98 15.43 14.01
CA LEU A 279 -11.04 15.71 12.93
C LEU A 279 -10.05 16.83 13.28
N GLU A 280 -10.51 17.88 13.95
CA GLU A 280 -9.67 19.00 14.38
C GLU A 280 -8.56 18.56 15.35
N GLU A 281 -8.91 17.74 16.35
CA GLU A 281 -7.93 17.21 17.32
C GLU A 281 -6.88 16.32 16.68
N GLU A 282 -7.27 15.48 15.70
CA GLU A 282 -6.32 14.63 14.99
C GLU A 282 -5.41 15.48 14.07
N CYS A 283 -5.89 16.57 13.45
CA CYS A 283 -5.03 17.52 12.75
C CYS A 283 -4.01 18.18 13.68
N GLN A 284 -4.41 18.58 14.89
CA GLN A 284 -3.50 19.15 15.88
C GLN A 284 -2.45 18.13 16.32
N LYS A 285 -2.83 16.85 16.52
CA LYS A 285 -1.87 15.77 16.81
C LYS A 285 -0.87 15.58 15.66
N ALA A 286 -1.33 15.66 14.41
CA ALA A 286 -0.46 15.58 13.24
C ALA A 286 0.58 16.72 13.23
N LEU A 287 0.14 17.97 13.42
CA LEU A 287 1.03 19.13 13.51
C LEU A 287 2.01 19.03 14.69
N HIS A 288 1.50 18.58 15.85
CA HIS A 288 2.35 18.33 17.01
C HIS A 288 3.42 17.27 16.71
N GLN A 289 3.09 16.21 16.00
CA GLN A 289 4.04 15.15 15.59
C GLN A 289 5.12 15.72 14.68
N ILE A 290 4.76 16.53 13.67
CA ILE A 290 5.73 17.20 12.78
C ILE A 290 6.74 18.02 13.60
N ASN A 291 6.24 18.82 14.55
CA ASN A 291 7.09 19.68 15.38
C ASN A 291 7.92 18.88 16.38
N ALA A 292 7.32 17.92 17.10
CA ALA A 292 8.00 17.10 18.11
C ALA A 292 9.10 16.20 17.54
N LYS A 293 8.95 15.77 16.28
CA LYS A 293 9.91 14.91 15.57
C LYS A 293 10.89 15.69 14.70
N ASP A 294 10.73 17.01 14.62
CA ASP A 294 11.57 17.91 13.83
C ASP A 294 11.68 17.50 12.35
N TYR A 295 10.55 17.14 11.74
CA TYR A 295 10.54 16.71 10.34
C TYR A 295 11.00 17.79 9.36
N ILE A 296 10.97 19.06 9.76
CA ILE A 296 11.40 20.20 8.94
C ILE A 296 12.93 20.29 8.78
N SER A 297 13.70 19.63 9.64
CA SER A 297 15.17 19.68 9.61
C SER A 297 15.78 19.21 8.28
N VAL A 298 15.08 18.39 7.54
CA VAL A 298 15.50 17.90 6.21
C VAL A 298 15.61 19.01 5.16
N PHE A 299 14.86 20.11 5.34
CA PHE A 299 14.84 21.26 4.42
C PHE A 299 15.96 22.28 4.69
N TYR A 300 16.58 22.25 5.87
CA TYR A 300 17.62 23.23 6.24
C TYR A 300 18.90 23.11 5.39
N LYS A 301 19.07 21.96 4.71
CA LYS A 301 20.24 21.72 3.84
C LYS A 301 20.04 22.21 2.40
N ASP A 302 18.82 22.58 2.02
CA ASP A 302 18.40 22.75 0.63
C ASP A 302 17.96 24.19 0.32
N ASP A 303 18.47 25.22 1.04
CA ASP A 303 18.15 26.65 0.85
C ASP A 303 16.63 27.00 0.81
N ILE A 304 15.79 26.15 1.40
CA ILE A 304 14.33 26.35 1.46
C ILE A 304 14.04 27.52 2.40
N ARG A 305 13.31 28.52 1.90
CA ARG A 305 12.97 29.74 2.63
C ARG A 305 11.65 29.70 3.37
N THR A 306 10.71 28.94 2.85
CA THR A 306 9.35 28.81 3.42
C THR A 306 9.05 27.36 3.67
N ILE A 307 8.66 27.03 4.89
CA ILE A 307 8.25 25.66 5.23
C ILE A 307 6.78 25.70 5.66
N LEU A 308 5.95 24.90 5.00
CA LEU A 308 4.54 24.73 5.30
C LEU A 308 4.29 23.35 5.92
N LYS A 309 3.71 23.33 7.11
CA LYS A 309 3.38 22.10 7.85
C LYS A 309 1.88 21.86 7.80
N TYR A 310 1.46 20.74 7.25
CA TYR A 310 0.06 20.37 7.14
C TYR A 310 -0.26 19.16 8.01
N GLY A 311 -1.23 19.32 8.91
CA GLY A 311 -1.91 18.24 9.60
C GLY A 311 -3.23 17.94 8.87
N ILE A 312 -3.38 16.74 8.33
CA ILE A 312 -4.59 16.33 7.61
C ILE A 312 -5.23 15.16 8.37
N ALA A 313 -6.47 15.34 8.81
CA ALA A 313 -7.24 14.28 9.41
C ALA A 313 -8.41 13.88 8.52
N CYS A 314 -8.59 12.58 8.31
CA CYS A 314 -9.62 12.03 7.45
C CYS A 314 -10.58 11.12 8.22
N ASN A 315 -11.86 11.19 7.85
CA ASN A 315 -12.88 10.23 8.27
C ASN A 315 -13.84 10.00 7.10
N ARG A 316 -13.86 8.77 6.58
CA ARG A 316 -14.71 8.42 5.43
C ARG A 316 -14.44 9.37 4.25
N LYS A 317 -15.45 10.16 3.86
CA LYS A 317 -15.39 11.12 2.72
C LYS A 317 -15.18 12.56 3.17
N LYS A 318 -14.72 12.78 4.39
CA LYS A 318 -14.46 14.11 4.95
C LYS A 318 -13.02 14.20 5.40
N CYS A 319 -12.43 15.35 5.25
CA CYS A 319 -11.18 15.69 5.90
C CYS A 319 -11.28 17.04 6.61
N ARG A 320 -10.34 17.27 7.49
CA ARG A 320 -10.00 18.55 8.08
C ARG A 320 -8.52 18.79 7.79
N VAL A 321 -8.19 20.02 7.48
CA VAL A 321 -6.82 20.42 7.18
C VAL A 321 -6.43 21.61 8.04
N LEU A 322 -5.38 21.48 8.82
CA LEU A 322 -4.75 22.58 9.54
C LEU A 322 -3.33 22.81 9.00
N MET A 323 -2.86 24.06 9.05
CA MET A 323 -1.54 24.43 8.56
C MET A 323 -0.85 25.38 9.51
N GLU A 324 0.47 25.18 9.67
CA GLU A 324 1.42 26.07 10.34
C GLU A 324 2.58 26.42 9.40
N LYS A 325 3.18 27.59 9.60
CA LYS A 325 4.41 28.02 8.91
C LYS A 325 5.64 27.75 9.77
#